data_88e3d4494a9f09a7ea80422476e137cf
#
_entry.id   88e3d4494a9f09a7ea80422476e137cf
#
_cell.length_a   1.000
_cell.length_b   1.000
_cell.length_c   1.000
_cell.angle_alpha   90.00
_cell.angle_beta   90.00
_cell.angle_gamma   90.00
#
_symmetry.space_group_name_H-M   'P 1'
#
loop_
_entity.id
_entity.type
_entity.pdbx_description
1 polymer ?
#
loop_
_entity_poly.entity_id
_entity_poly.type
_entity_poly.pdbx_seq_one_letter_code
_entity_poly.pdbx_strand_id
1 'polypeptide(L)'
;AACGESANNNSPQQRAAAACEAEAKTRIGDSVYQLDSAALGQNAKLEDGSWRLQAPIIINPGLRTEAKQTLECTVRVTEGKPEEVTYINFIF
;
A
#
# COMPACT_ATOMS: atom_id res chain seq x y z
N ALA A 1 -7.63 23.38 -10.03
CA ALA A 1 -7.17 23.22 -8.66
C ALA A 1 -7.42 21.80 -8.18
N ALA A 2 -8.65 21.43 -7.91
CA ALA A 2 -8.95 20.06 -7.51
C ALA A 2 -8.54 19.07 -8.58
N CYS A 3 -8.49 19.48 -9.81
CA CYS A 3 -8.11 18.62 -10.93
C CYS A 3 -6.70 18.08 -10.79
N GLY A 4 -5.78 18.89 -10.29
CA GLY A 4 -4.40 18.47 -10.14
C GLY A 4 -4.27 17.30 -9.17
N GLU A 5 -5.00 17.36 -8.08
CA GLU A 5 -4.98 16.30 -7.09
C GLU A 5 -5.58 15.02 -7.66
N SER A 6 -6.66 15.15 -8.38
CA SER A 6 -7.30 13.98 -8.99
C SER A 6 -6.35 13.29 -9.96
N ALA A 7 -5.61 14.07 -10.75
CA ALA A 7 -4.65 13.50 -11.68
C ALA A 7 -3.56 12.73 -10.95
N ASN A 8 -3.05 13.28 -9.83
CA ASN A 8 -2.02 12.61 -9.05
C ASN A 8 -2.53 11.31 -8.45
N ASN A 9 -3.78 11.31 -7.99
CA ASN A 9 -4.37 10.14 -7.37
C ASN A 9 -4.73 9.06 -8.37
N ASN A 10 -4.69 9.39 -9.66
CA ASN A 10 -5.04 8.44 -10.70
C ASN A 10 -3.85 7.74 -11.33
N SER A 11 -2.63 8.03 -10.86
CA SER A 11 -1.47 7.32 -11.39
C SER A 11 -1.54 5.84 -10.97
N PRO A 12 -1.08 4.92 -11.82
CA PRO A 12 -1.11 3.50 -11.48
C PRO A 12 -0.39 3.18 -10.18
N GLN A 13 0.74 3.84 -9.92
CA GLN A 13 1.48 3.63 -8.68
C GLN A 13 0.64 4.00 -7.46
N GLN A 14 -0.05 5.13 -7.52
CA GLN A 14 -0.84 5.59 -6.39
C GLN A 14 -2.09 4.75 -6.20
N ARG A 15 -2.70 4.31 -7.28
CA ARG A 15 -3.84 3.40 -7.20
C ARG A 15 -3.42 2.07 -6.57
N ALA A 16 -2.25 1.55 -6.97
CA ALA A 16 -1.71 0.33 -6.38
C ALA A 16 -1.41 0.53 -4.90
N ALA A 17 -0.80 1.66 -4.53
CA ALA A 17 -0.48 1.94 -3.13
C ALA A 17 -1.75 2.04 -2.29
N ALA A 18 -2.78 2.68 -2.80
CA ALA A 18 -4.05 2.81 -2.07
C ALA A 18 -4.69 1.43 -1.86
N ALA A 19 -4.66 0.58 -2.87
CA ALA A 19 -5.21 -0.77 -2.74
C ALA A 19 -4.41 -1.60 -1.74
N CYS A 20 -3.09 -1.46 -1.77
CA CYS A 20 -2.19 -2.15 -0.84
C CYS A 20 -2.50 -1.72 0.60
N GLU A 21 -2.63 -0.43 0.84
CA GLU A 21 -2.93 0.08 2.17
C GLU A 21 -4.29 -0.38 2.65
N ALA A 22 -5.30 -0.37 1.79
CA ALA A 22 -6.63 -0.81 2.15
C ALA A 22 -6.63 -2.29 2.56
N GLU A 23 -5.91 -3.12 1.83
CA GLU A 23 -5.80 -4.53 2.18
C GLU A 23 -5.04 -4.72 3.48
N ALA A 24 -3.96 -3.96 3.69
CA ALA A 24 -3.20 -4.03 4.92
C ALA A 24 -4.06 -3.66 6.12
N LYS A 25 -4.87 -2.63 5.98
CA LYS A 25 -5.78 -2.21 7.05
C LYS A 25 -6.76 -3.32 7.40
N THR A 26 -7.29 -4.00 6.40
CA THR A 26 -8.20 -5.12 6.61
C THR A 26 -7.52 -6.24 7.39
N ARG A 27 -6.27 -6.52 7.07
CA ARG A 27 -5.52 -7.59 7.72
C ARG A 27 -5.10 -7.25 9.14
N ILE A 28 -4.77 -5.98 9.38
CA ILE A 28 -4.40 -5.51 10.72
C ILE A 28 -5.62 -5.47 11.63
N GLY A 29 -6.78 -5.17 11.07
CA GLY A 29 -8.03 -5.12 11.82
C GLY A 29 -8.11 -3.88 12.69
N ASP A 30 -8.42 -4.08 13.97
CA ASP A 30 -8.64 -2.97 14.91
C ASP A 30 -7.36 -2.36 15.46
N SER A 31 -6.21 -2.92 15.14
CA SER A 31 -4.95 -2.39 15.63
C SER A 31 -4.62 -1.06 14.97
N VAL A 32 -3.97 -0.19 15.73
CA VAL A 32 -3.47 1.07 15.20
C VAL A 32 -2.18 0.77 14.42
N TYR A 33 -1.96 1.50 13.35
CA TYR A 33 -0.73 1.33 12.59
C TYR A 33 -0.29 2.66 12.01
N GLN A 34 0.99 2.71 11.64
CA GLN A 34 1.60 3.86 11.01
C GLN A 34 2.31 3.37 9.75
N LEU A 35 1.87 3.82 8.61
CA LEU A 35 2.38 3.38 7.31
C LEU A 35 2.85 4.58 6.51
N ASP A 36 4.03 4.45 5.92
CA ASP A 36 4.56 5.49 5.03
C ASP A 36 3.95 5.28 3.65
N SER A 37 2.78 5.86 3.44
CA SER A 37 2.05 5.72 2.18
C SER A 37 2.81 6.34 1.01
N ALA A 38 3.56 7.41 1.24
CA ALA A 38 4.36 8.04 0.21
C ALA A 38 5.45 7.09 -0.27
N ALA A 39 6.13 6.41 0.67
CA ALA A 39 7.16 5.45 0.31
C ALA A 39 6.57 4.29 -0.48
N LEU A 40 5.36 3.88 -0.14
CA LEU A 40 4.68 2.81 -0.87
C LEU A 40 4.57 3.15 -2.36
N GLY A 41 4.07 4.33 -2.66
CA GLY A 41 3.93 4.78 -4.04
C GLY A 41 5.27 4.99 -4.72
N GLN A 42 6.24 5.56 -4.01
CA GLN A 42 7.56 5.84 -4.58
C GLN A 42 8.34 4.56 -4.87
N ASN A 43 8.16 3.54 -4.07
CA ASN A 43 8.88 2.28 -4.22
C ASN A 43 8.17 1.29 -5.15
N ALA A 44 7.04 1.69 -5.72
CA ALA A 44 6.29 0.81 -6.61
C ALA A 44 7.11 0.50 -7.87
N LYS A 45 7.18 -0.78 -8.20
CA LYS A 45 7.88 -1.25 -9.40
C LYS A 45 6.94 -2.11 -10.23
N LEU A 46 6.92 -1.87 -11.52
CA LEU A 46 6.09 -2.64 -12.42
C LEU A 46 6.84 -3.88 -12.87
N GLU A 47 6.27 -5.05 -12.62
CA GLU A 47 6.82 -6.33 -13.02
C GLU A 47 5.70 -7.22 -13.53
N ASP A 48 5.84 -7.74 -14.74
CA ASP A 48 4.89 -8.69 -15.33
C ASP A 48 3.43 -8.21 -15.26
N GLY A 49 3.21 -6.91 -15.46
CA GLY A 49 1.87 -6.34 -15.44
C GLY A 49 1.32 -6.08 -14.05
N SER A 50 2.11 -6.30 -13.02
CA SER A 50 1.71 -6.04 -11.64
C SER A 50 2.68 -5.08 -10.97
N TRP A 51 2.17 -4.33 -10.01
CA TRP A 51 2.99 -3.40 -9.24
C TRP A 51 3.42 -4.05 -7.95
N ARG A 52 4.74 -4.05 -7.69
CA ARG A 52 5.30 -4.51 -6.43
C ARG A 52 5.63 -3.32 -5.56
N LEU A 53 5.14 -3.33 -4.33
CA LEU A 53 5.28 -2.21 -3.42
C LEU A 53 5.84 -2.69 -2.08
N GLN A 54 6.68 -1.85 -1.49
CA GLN A 54 7.23 -2.10 -0.16
C GLN A 54 7.32 -0.79 0.59
N ALA A 55 7.00 -0.83 1.89
CA ALA A 55 7.16 0.33 2.75
C ALA A 55 7.25 -0.11 4.21
N PRO A 56 7.94 0.65 5.05
CA PRO A 56 7.94 0.35 6.47
C PRO A 56 6.58 0.61 7.07
N ILE A 57 6.16 -0.28 7.96
CA ILE A 57 4.92 -0.15 8.69
C ILE A 57 5.18 -0.45 10.16
N ILE A 58 4.58 0.34 11.05
CA ILE A 58 4.68 0.13 12.48
C ILE A 58 3.28 -0.17 12.99
N ILE A 59 3.10 -1.34 13.57
CA ILE A 59 1.82 -1.75 14.13
C ILE A 59 1.85 -1.49 15.62
N ASN A 60 0.78 -0.88 16.15
CA ASN A 60 0.67 -0.47 17.55
C ASN A 60 1.82 0.42 18.02
N PRO A 61 2.09 1.53 17.30
CA PRO A 61 3.22 2.38 17.65
C PRO A 61 3.08 2.92 19.08
N GLY A 62 4.18 2.87 19.83
CA GLY A 62 4.21 3.36 21.19
C GLY A 62 3.64 2.42 22.23
N LEU A 63 3.13 1.27 21.83
CA LEU A 63 2.58 0.27 22.74
C LEU A 63 3.57 -0.87 22.95
N ARG A 64 3.30 -1.69 23.97
CA ARG A 64 4.15 -2.85 24.24
C ARG A 64 4.15 -3.84 23.09
N THR A 65 3.05 -3.87 22.36
CA THR A 65 2.89 -4.76 21.20
C THR A 65 3.38 -4.13 19.92
N GLU A 66 4.13 -3.05 20.00
CA GLU A 66 4.67 -2.39 18.82
C GLU A 66 5.49 -3.35 17.99
N ALA A 67 5.18 -3.45 16.69
CA ALA A 67 5.88 -4.31 15.77
C ALA A 67 6.30 -3.47 14.55
N LYS A 68 7.61 -3.40 14.32
CA LYS A 68 8.15 -2.72 13.13
C LYS A 68 8.37 -3.77 12.06
N GLN A 69 7.65 -3.60 10.97
CA GLN A 69 7.67 -4.57 9.88
C GLN A 69 7.81 -3.86 8.55
N THR A 70 8.01 -4.62 7.50
CA THR A 70 7.96 -4.11 6.13
C THR A 70 6.71 -4.67 5.48
N LEU A 71 5.86 -3.77 5.00
CA LEU A 71 4.69 -4.17 4.24
C LEU A 71 5.11 -4.41 2.79
N GLU A 72 4.79 -5.58 2.28
CA GLU A 72 5.08 -5.92 0.89
C GLU A 72 3.80 -6.40 0.24
N CYS A 73 3.48 -5.86 -0.92
CA CYS A 73 2.31 -6.32 -1.64
C CYS A 73 2.51 -6.23 -3.15
N THR A 74 1.69 -7.00 -3.85
CA THR A 74 1.64 -6.99 -5.31
C THR A 74 0.22 -6.66 -5.70
N VAL A 75 0.06 -5.66 -6.56
CA VAL A 75 -1.25 -5.18 -6.97
C VAL A 75 -1.31 -5.13 -8.49
N ARG A 76 -2.37 -5.71 -9.03
CA ARG A 76 -2.64 -5.63 -10.46
C ARG A 76 -3.59 -4.47 -10.71
N VAL A 77 -3.16 -3.53 -11.54
CA VAL A 77 -3.98 -2.39 -11.92
C VAL A 77 -4.36 -2.58 -13.38
N THR A 78 -5.66 -2.75 -13.62
CA THR A 78 -6.18 -2.93 -14.97
C THR A 78 -7.11 -1.77 -15.28
N GLU A 79 -6.92 -1.17 -16.45
CA GLU A 79 -7.75 -0.05 -16.86
C GLU A 79 -9.20 -0.48 -16.96
N GLY A 80 -10.08 0.34 -16.38
CA GLY A 80 -11.51 0.07 -16.38
C GLY A 80 -11.96 -0.96 -15.35
N LYS A 81 -11.06 -1.46 -14.51
CA LYS A 81 -11.39 -2.46 -13.48
C LYS A 81 -10.81 -2.05 -12.14
N PRO A 82 -11.40 -2.51 -11.03
CA PRO A 82 -10.84 -2.25 -9.70
C PRO A 82 -9.45 -2.86 -9.58
N GLU A 83 -8.62 -2.25 -8.75
CA GLU A 83 -7.30 -2.77 -8.45
C GLU A 83 -7.42 -4.08 -7.67
N GLU A 84 -6.56 -5.03 -7.99
CA GLU A 84 -6.57 -6.34 -7.36
C GLU A 84 -5.26 -6.59 -6.62
N VAL A 85 -5.34 -6.80 -5.31
CA VAL A 85 -4.18 -7.17 -4.51
C VAL A 85 -4.00 -8.67 -4.64
N THR A 86 -2.94 -9.10 -5.32
CA THR A 86 -2.69 -10.51 -5.56
C THR A 86 -1.78 -11.14 -4.53
N TYR A 87 -1.07 -10.30 -3.75
CA TYR A 87 -0.15 -10.78 -2.72
C TYR A 87 0.04 -9.69 -1.68
N ILE A 88 0.07 -10.07 -0.41
CA ILE A 88 0.39 -9.15 0.67
C ILE A 88 1.07 -9.93 1.79
N ASN A 89 2.08 -9.30 2.38
CA ASN A 89 2.82 -9.92 3.49
C ASN A 89 3.41 -8.83 4.39
N PHE A 90 3.57 -9.18 5.66
CA PHE A 90 4.24 -8.31 6.63
C PHE A 90 5.52 -9.02 7.03
N ILE A 91 6.67 -8.41 6.73
CA ILE A 91 7.98 -9.01 6.93
C ILE A 91 8.68 -8.34 8.09
N PHE A 92 9.16 -9.13 9.02
CA PHE A 92 9.93 -8.63 10.16
C PHE A 92 11.34 -8.22 9.76
#